data_405fa736127dccb1dec3cef4f2191ff2
#
_entry.id   405fa736127dccb1dec3cef4f2191ff2
#
_cell.length_a   1.000
_cell.length_b   1.000
_cell.length_c   1.000
_cell.angle_alpha   90.00
_cell.angle_beta   90.00
_cell.angle_gamma   90.00
#
_symmetry.space_group_name_H-M   'P 1'
#
loop_
_entity.id
_entity.type
_entity.pdbx_description
1 polymer ?
#
loop_
_entity_poly.entity_id
_entity_poly.type
_entity_poly.pdbx_seq_one_letter_code
_entity_poly.pdbx_strand_id
1 'polypeptide(L)'
;NKYGTDFDILFGPAYKGIPLSVTTAIALNDKYGADIGYCSNRKEIKDHGDKGILLGSPIKDGDKIVIIEDVTTAGTSINETLPIIKAQGNVNVTGLVVSVDRMERGQGTKSALTEIEENYGIRTTAIVTMAEVVEHLYNRPYKGEVIIDDTLKAAIDDYYKQYGVN
;
A
#
# COMPACT_ATOMS: atom_id res chain seq x y z
N ASN A 1 -12.68 -1.01 9.46
CA ASN A 1 -12.06 -2.29 9.84
C ASN A 1 -12.27 -3.36 8.74
N LYS A 2 -11.63 -3.15 7.57
CA LYS A 2 -11.90 -3.96 6.36
C LYS A 2 -11.24 -5.34 6.42
N TYR A 3 -10.10 -5.45 7.13
CA TYR A 3 -9.33 -6.69 7.26
C TYR A 3 -9.45 -7.33 8.66
N GLY A 4 -9.99 -6.61 9.64
CA GLY A 4 -9.91 -7.03 11.04
C GLY A 4 -8.47 -7.07 11.53
N THR A 5 -8.17 -8.00 12.41
CA THR A 5 -6.82 -8.31 12.91
C THR A 5 -6.44 -9.77 12.63
N ASP A 6 -7.13 -10.46 11.73
CA ASP A 6 -6.89 -11.85 11.38
C ASP A 6 -5.78 -11.95 10.32
N PHE A 7 -4.59 -11.48 10.65
CA PHE A 7 -3.35 -11.64 9.90
C PHE A 7 -2.15 -11.59 10.87
N ASP A 8 -1.03 -12.14 10.46
CA ASP A 8 0.13 -12.36 11.34
C ASP A 8 1.22 -11.31 11.10
N ILE A 9 1.39 -10.87 9.85
CA ILE A 9 2.49 -9.98 9.44
C ILE A 9 1.96 -8.80 8.62
N LEU A 10 2.47 -7.61 8.96
CA LEU A 10 2.42 -6.43 8.10
C LEU A 10 3.71 -6.34 7.30
N PHE A 11 3.64 -6.47 5.99
CA PHE A 11 4.80 -6.33 5.13
C PHE A 11 4.85 -4.94 4.51
N GLY A 12 5.92 -4.20 4.82
CA GLY A 12 6.15 -2.86 4.27
C GLY A 12 7.33 -2.87 3.30
N PRO A 13 7.11 -2.87 1.98
CA PRO A 13 8.19 -2.80 1.00
C PRO A 13 9.09 -1.59 1.19
N ALA A 14 10.41 -1.81 1.02
CA ALA A 14 11.38 -0.72 1.16
C ALA A 14 11.22 0.31 0.03
N TYR A 15 11.23 1.61 0.35
CA TYR A 15 11.56 2.14 1.68
C TYR A 15 10.36 2.72 2.43
N LYS A 16 9.34 3.24 1.76
CA LYS A 16 8.23 3.98 2.37
C LYS A 16 7.26 3.06 3.14
N GLY A 17 7.13 1.80 2.70
CA GLY A 17 6.35 0.81 3.41
C GLY A 17 6.91 0.46 4.80
N ILE A 18 8.22 0.61 5.03
CA ILE A 18 8.85 0.30 6.32
C ILE A 18 8.22 1.10 7.48
N PRO A 19 8.25 2.45 7.48
CA PRO A 19 7.65 3.21 8.57
C PRO A 19 6.13 2.99 8.66
N LEU A 20 5.44 2.76 7.55
CA LEU A 20 4.00 2.49 7.54
C LEU A 20 3.68 1.17 8.25
N SER A 21 4.41 0.10 7.96
CA SER A 21 4.18 -1.21 8.61
C SER A 21 4.49 -1.16 10.10
N VAL A 22 5.61 -0.53 10.49
CA VAL A 22 6.00 -0.40 11.90
C VAL A 22 4.98 0.41 12.70
N THR A 23 4.61 1.59 12.22
CA THR A 23 3.65 2.45 12.93
C THR A 23 2.27 1.84 13.00
N THR A 24 1.86 1.11 11.96
CA THR A 24 0.58 0.39 11.96
C THR A 24 0.59 -0.78 12.95
N ALA A 25 1.67 -1.56 13.04
CA ALA A 25 1.79 -2.64 14.02
C ALA A 25 1.71 -2.10 15.45
N ILE A 26 2.42 -1.01 15.76
CA ILE A 26 2.35 -0.33 17.05
C ILE A 26 0.91 0.12 17.36
N ALA A 27 0.25 0.79 16.39
CA ALA A 27 -1.11 1.28 16.58
C ALA A 27 -2.15 0.17 16.74
N LEU A 28 -1.97 -0.97 16.08
CA LEU A 28 -2.83 -2.15 16.24
C LEU A 28 -2.66 -2.78 17.61
N ASN A 29 -1.44 -2.88 18.11
CA ASN A 29 -1.20 -3.38 19.46
C ASN A 29 -1.79 -2.43 20.51
N ASP A 30 -1.52 -1.13 20.41
CA ASP A 30 -1.99 -0.12 21.37
C ASP A 30 -3.53 -0.05 21.44
N LYS A 31 -4.20 -0.06 20.28
CA LYS A 31 -5.66 0.14 20.22
C LYS A 31 -6.48 -1.14 20.36
N TYR A 32 -5.94 -2.27 19.95
CA TYR A 32 -6.70 -3.51 19.84
C TYR A 32 -6.05 -4.71 20.55
N GLY A 33 -4.85 -4.52 21.15
CA GLY A 33 -4.10 -5.60 21.76
C GLY A 33 -3.62 -6.68 20.76
N ALA A 34 -3.57 -6.32 19.46
CA ALA A 34 -3.19 -7.26 18.41
C ALA A 34 -1.67 -7.40 18.35
N ASP A 35 -1.17 -8.61 18.48
CA ASP A 35 0.26 -8.92 18.37
C ASP A 35 0.58 -9.28 16.92
N ILE A 36 0.78 -8.24 16.10
CA ILE A 36 1.06 -8.36 14.68
C ILE A 36 2.54 -8.04 14.44
N GLY A 37 3.25 -8.97 13.80
CA GLY A 37 4.62 -8.75 13.37
C GLY A 37 4.72 -7.76 12.23
N TYR A 38 5.88 -7.06 12.09
CA TYR A 38 6.19 -6.33 10.87
C TYR A 38 7.38 -6.97 10.16
N CYS A 39 7.39 -6.89 8.84
CA CYS A 39 8.48 -7.35 8.00
C CYS A 39 8.69 -6.40 6.82
N SER A 40 9.90 -6.34 6.31
CA SER A 40 10.27 -5.51 5.16
C SER A 40 11.40 -6.17 4.39
N ASN A 41 11.49 -5.93 3.09
CA ASN A 41 12.65 -6.34 2.31
C ASN A 41 13.78 -5.32 2.41
N ARG A 42 14.99 -5.80 2.17
CA ARG A 42 16.16 -4.93 1.91
C ARG A 42 16.29 -4.75 0.39
N LYS A 43 16.65 -3.56 -0.07
CA LYS A 43 16.99 -3.34 -1.50
C LYS A 43 18.43 -3.74 -1.82
N GLU A 44 19.30 -3.77 -0.80
CA GLU A 44 20.70 -4.12 -0.94
C GLU A 44 21.01 -5.38 -0.13
N ILE A 45 21.69 -6.33 -0.75
CA ILE A 45 22.21 -7.52 -0.07
C ILE A 45 23.48 -7.09 0.67
N LYS A 46 23.55 -7.26 1.98
CA LYS A 46 24.76 -7.02 2.75
C LYS A 46 25.69 -8.23 2.67
N ASP A 47 26.96 -7.97 2.35
CA ASP A 47 28.00 -9.00 2.34
C ASP A 47 28.45 -9.41 3.76
N HIS A 48 28.14 -8.60 4.76
CA HIS A 48 28.57 -8.79 6.15
C HIS A 48 27.41 -8.61 7.13
N GLY A 49 27.40 -9.43 8.19
CA GLY A 49 26.41 -9.43 9.26
C GLY A 49 25.19 -10.29 8.95
N ASP A 50 24.02 -9.82 9.32
CA ASP A 50 22.75 -10.49 9.08
C ASP A 50 22.45 -10.57 7.57
N LYS A 51 22.75 -11.73 6.97
CA LYS A 51 22.69 -11.99 5.51
C LYS A 51 21.26 -12.09 4.96
N GLY A 52 20.24 -11.88 5.78
CA GLY A 52 18.84 -11.96 5.37
C GLY A 52 18.43 -10.83 4.41
N ILE A 53 17.61 -11.17 3.43
CA ILE A 53 16.96 -10.20 2.54
C ILE A 53 15.79 -9.48 3.21
N LEU A 54 15.39 -9.93 4.40
CA LEU A 54 14.29 -9.38 5.19
C LEU A 54 14.78 -8.70 6.47
N LEU A 55 13.96 -7.80 6.97
CA LEU A 55 14.07 -7.08 8.24
C LEU A 55 12.79 -7.29 9.05
N GLY A 56 12.90 -7.37 10.37
CA GLY A 56 11.76 -7.49 11.26
C GLY A 56 11.41 -8.93 11.61
N SER A 57 10.13 -9.23 11.74
CA SER A 57 9.64 -10.54 12.13
C SER A 57 9.90 -11.57 11.03
N PRO A 58 10.34 -12.79 11.37
CA PRO A 58 10.48 -13.86 10.40
C PRO A 58 9.09 -14.28 9.88
N ILE A 59 9.02 -14.50 8.58
CA ILE A 59 7.85 -15.06 7.93
C ILE A 59 7.90 -16.59 8.02
N LYS A 60 6.78 -17.24 8.34
CA LYS A 60 6.65 -18.68 8.55
C LYS A 60 5.57 -19.28 7.65
N ASP A 61 5.63 -20.59 7.46
CA ASP A 61 4.56 -21.33 6.77
C ASP A 61 3.21 -21.11 7.47
N GLY A 62 2.21 -20.81 6.68
CA GLY A 62 0.85 -20.55 7.12
C GLY A 62 0.54 -19.10 7.46
N ASP A 63 1.55 -18.23 7.55
CA ASP A 63 1.34 -16.82 7.88
C ASP A 63 0.41 -16.14 6.87
N LYS A 64 -0.51 -15.34 7.42
CA LYS A 64 -1.36 -14.41 6.67
C LYS A 64 -0.69 -13.05 6.65
N ILE A 65 -0.46 -12.51 5.48
CA ILE A 65 0.32 -11.29 5.29
C ILE A 65 -0.56 -10.20 4.67
N VAL A 66 -0.49 -9.00 5.22
CA VAL A 66 -1.04 -7.78 4.62
C VAL A 66 0.12 -6.89 4.22
N ILE A 67 0.16 -6.48 2.95
CA ILE A 67 1.16 -5.54 2.44
C ILE A 67 0.66 -4.10 2.66
N ILE A 68 1.56 -3.22 3.08
CA ILE A 68 1.27 -1.79 3.27
C ILE A 68 2.21 -0.96 2.42
N GLU A 69 1.65 -0.08 1.59
CA GLU A 69 2.37 0.86 0.73
C GLU A 69 1.82 2.28 0.86
N ASP A 70 2.59 3.26 0.43
CA ASP A 70 2.10 4.64 0.31
C ASP A 70 1.15 4.81 -0.87
N VAL A 71 1.59 4.46 -2.06
CA VAL A 71 0.82 4.47 -3.31
C VAL A 71 1.27 3.31 -4.20
N THR A 72 0.44 2.91 -5.14
CA THR A 72 0.85 2.04 -6.25
C THR A 72 0.38 2.64 -7.57
N THR A 73 1.21 2.54 -8.61
CA THR A 73 0.88 3.05 -9.96
C THR A 73 0.72 1.91 -10.96
N ALA A 74 1.78 1.16 -11.22
CA ALA A 74 1.77 0.07 -12.19
C ALA A 74 1.89 -1.32 -11.55
N GLY A 75 1.72 -1.44 -10.23
CA GLY A 75 1.89 -2.70 -9.51
C GLY A 75 3.34 -3.19 -9.44
N THR A 76 4.32 -2.39 -9.85
CA THR A 76 5.74 -2.81 -9.91
C THR A 76 6.25 -3.27 -8.54
N SER A 77 5.93 -2.51 -7.49
CA SER A 77 6.32 -2.88 -6.11
C SER A 77 5.78 -4.25 -5.69
N ILE A 78 4.54 -4.55 -6.08
CA ILE A 78 3.90 -5.84 -5.77
C ILE A 78 4.56 -6.97 -6.57
N ASN A 79 4.88 -6.72 -7.85
CA ASN A 79 5.58 -7.69 -8.70
C ASN A 79 6.96 -8.07 -8.14
N GLU A 80 7.66 -7.11 -7.54
CA GLU A 80 8.95 -7.34 -6.89
C GLU A 80 8.80 -7.99 -5.50
N THR A 81 7.78 -7.61 -4.75
CA THR A 81 7.60 -8.00 -3.35
C THR A 81 7.01 -9.41 -3.19
N LEU A 82 6.03 -9.78 -4.00
CA LEU A 82 5.38 -11.08 -3.89
C LEU A 82 6.33 -12.28 -4.02
N PRO A 83 7.27 -12.31 -4.98
CA PRO A 83 8.27 -13.39 -5.05
C PRO A 83 9.14 -13.48 -3.79
N ILE A 84 9.52 -12.34 -3.21
CA ILE A 84 10.33 -12.29 -1.98
C ILE A 84 9.58 -12.90 -0.80
N ILE A 85 8.31 -12.54 -0.65
CA ILE A 85 7.45 -13.05 0.41
C ILE A 85 7.22 -14.57 0.22
N LYS A 86 6.84 -14.98 -0.99
CA LYS A 86 6.56 -16.39 -1.31
C LYS A 86 7.79 -17.30 -1.20
N ALA A 87 8.99 -16.76 -1.37
CA ALA A 87 10.24 -17.51 -1.18
C ALA A 87 10.50 -17.86 0.30
N GLN A 88 9.79 -17.26 1.27
CA GLN A 88 9.97 -17.54 2.68
C GLN A 88 9.21 -18.80 3.16
N GLY A 89 8.19 -19.23 2.41
CA GLY A 89 7.38 -20.39 2.75
C GLY A 89 6.02 -20.39 2.09
N ASN A 90 5.17 -21.34 2.50
CA ASN A 90 3.78 -21.42 2.04
C ASN A 90 2.93 -20.42 2.81
N VAL A 91 2.87 -19.19 2.33
CA VAL A 91 2.22 -18.06 2.99
C VAL A 91 1.01 -17.55 2.19
N ASN A 92 0.09 -16.89 2.88
CA ASN A 92 -1.12 -16.33 2.29
C ASN A 92 -1.08 -14.79 2.33
N VAL A 93 -0.84 -14.15 1.19
CA VAL A 93 -0.96 -12.69 1.08
C VAL A 93 -2.43 -12.33 0.91
N THR A 94 -3.06 -11.86 1.99
CA THR A 94 -4.51 -11.64 2.08
C THR A 94 -4.96 -10.25 1.66
N GLY A 95 -4.04 -9.28 1.65
CA GLY A 95 -4.40 -7.90 1.33
C GLY A 95 -3.23 -7.00 0.99
N LEU A 96 -3.57 -5.93 0.27
CA LEU A 96 -2.74 -4.75 0.02
C LEU A 96 -3.50 -3.51 0.49
N VAL A 97 -2.89 -2.74 1.35
CA VAL A 97 -3.41 -1.44 1.80
C VAL A 97 -2.48 -0.35 1.28
N VAL A 98 -3.02 0.62 0.54
CA VAL A 98 -2.28 1.82 0.14
C VAL A 98 -2.81 3.04 0.89
N SER A 99 -1.95 4.02 1.13
CA SER A 99 -2.40 5.27 1.76
C SER A 99 -3.32 6.04 0.83
N VAL A 100 -2.94 6.17 -0.45
CA VAL A 100 -3.72 6.89 -1.45
C VAL A 100 -3.90 6.04 -2.70
N ASP A 101 -5.15 5.85 -3.14
CA ASP A 101 -5.43 5.41 -4.50
C ASP A 101 -5.42 6.64 -5.42
N ARG A 102 -4.43 6.67 -6.30
CA ARG A 102 -4.30 7.75 -7.29
C ARG A 102 -5.34 7.66 -8.40
N MET A 103 -6.11 6.57 -8.47
CA MET A 103 -7.12 6.31 -9.49
C MET A 103 -6.60 6.41 -10.93
N GLU A 104 -5.32 6.14 -11.11
CA GLU A 104 -4.66 6.08 -12.41
C GLU A 104 -4.77 4.68 -13.00
N ARG A 105 -4.72 4.61 -14.34
CA ARG A 105 -4.62 3.33 -15.04
C ARG A 105 -3.32 2.62 -14.66
N GLY A 106 -3.40 1.32 -14.47
CA GLY A 106 -2.25 0.45 -14.28
C GLY A 106 -1.50 0.22 -15.60
N GLN A 107 -1.20 -1.03 -15.90
CA GLN A 107 -0.58 -1.39 -17.19
C GLN A 107 -1.59 -1.48 -18.33
N GLY A 108 -2.86 -1.69 -18.02
CA GLY A 108 -3.96 -1.78 -18.97
C GLY A 108 -4.95 -0.62 -18.90
N THR A 109 -6.23 -0.93 -18.88
CA THR A 109 -7.33 0.04 -18.84
C THR A 109 -7.95 0.21 -17.45
N LYS A 110 -7.65 -0.71 -16.53
CA LYS A 110 -8.16 -0.71 -15.15
C LYS A 110 -7.18 0.01 -14.22
N SER A 111 -7.64 0.33 -13.01
CA SER A 111 -6.75 0.88 -11.99
C SER A 111 -5.70 -0.14 -11.57
N ALA A 112 -4.53 0.35 -11.12
CA ALA A 112 -3.48 -0.51 -10.61
C ALA A 112 -3.97 -1.44 -9.48
N LEU A 113 -4.84 -0.95 -8.59
CA LEU A 113 -5.41 -1.75 -7.51
C LEU A 113 -6.32 -2.86 -8.05
N THR A 114 -7.18 -2.54 -9.03
CA THR A 114 -8.03 -3.55 -9.68
C THR A 114 -7.20 -4.62 -10.41
N GLU A 115 -6.16 -4.22 -11.13
CA GLU A 115 -5.27 -5.18 -11.82
C GLU A 115 -4.54 -6.09 -10.83
N ILE A 116 -4.08 -5.57 -9.69
CA ILE A 116 -3.45 -6.38 -8.64
C ILE A 116 -4.46 -7.39 -8.07
N GLU A 117 -5.68 -6.96 -7.78
CA GLU A 117 -6.71 -7.83 -7.23
C GLU A 117 -7.05 -8.98 -8.20
N GLU A 118 -7.20 -8.68 -9.49
CA GLU A 118 -7.49 -9.69 -10.51
C GLU A 118 -6.32 -10.62 -10.82
N ASN A 119 -5.10 -10.08 -10.90
CA ASN A 119 -3.92 -10.87 -11.29
C ASN A 119 -3.40 -11.77 -10.16
N TYR A 120 -3.56 -11.35 -8.91
CA TYR A 120 -2.96 -12.05 -7.76
C TYR A 120 -3.97 -12.59 -6.76
N GLY A 121 -5.25 -12.26 -6.89
CA GLY A 121 -6.29 -12.64 -5.93
C GLY A 121 -6.13 -11.95 -4.56
N ILE A 122 -5.37 -10.85 -4.51
CA ILE A 122 -5.09 -10.10 -3.30
C ILE A 122 -6.11 -8.98 -3.17
N ARG A 123 -6.87 -8.97 -2.07
CA ARG A 123 -7.80 -7.88 -1.81
C ARG A 123 -7.06 -6.55 -1.68
N THR A 124 -7.48 -5.53 -2.42
CA THR A 124 -6.88 -4.20 -2.37
C THR A 124 -7.76 -3.19 -1.66
N THR A 125 -7.14 -2.19 -1.05
CA THR A 125 -7.86 -1.09 -0.40
C THR A 125 -6.96 0.15 -0.29
N ALA A 126 -7.56 1.33 -0.38
CA ALA A 126 -6.92 2.60 -0.05
C ALA A 126 -7.51 3.18 1.23
N ILE A 127 -6.73 3.99 1.94
CA ILE A 127 -7.23 4.81 3.05
C ILE A 127 -8.09 5.95 2.48
N VAL A 128 -7.62 6.57 1.39
CA VAL A 128 -8.31 7.64 0.68
C VAL A 128 -8.05 7.54 -0.82
N THR A 129 -9.00 7.99 -1.62
CA THR A 129 -8.85 8.14 -3.07
C THR A 129 -8.55 9.59 -3.44
N MET A 130 -7.93 9.83 -4.58
CA MET A 130 -7.74 11.21 -5.08
C MET A 130 -9.06 11.91 -5.37
N ALA A 131 -10.11 11.19 -5.77
CA ALA A 131 -11.44 11.78 -5.93
C ALA A 131 -11.97 12.35 -4.61
N GLU A 132 -11.85 11.60 -3.51
CA GLU A 132 -12.24 12.05 -2.17
C GLU A 132 -11.39 13.25 -1.70
N VAL A 133 -10.09 13.25 -1.99
CA VAL A 133 -9.21 14.39 -1.68
C VAL A 133 -9.65 15.63 -2.44
N VAL A 134 -9.91 15.51 -3.75
CA VAL A 134 -10.37 16.63 -4.58
C VAL A 134 -11.73 17.13 -4.09
N GLU A 135 -12.70 16.25 -3.87
CA GLU A 135 -14.03 16.61 -3.36
C GLU A 135 -13.95 17.34 -2.01
N HIS A 136 -13.04 16.88 -1.13
CA HIS A 136 -12.87 17.48 0.18
C HIS A 136 -12.26 18.88 0.14
N LEU A 137 -11.31 19.13 -0.76
CA LEU A 137 -10.52 20.37 -0.80
C LEU A 137 -11.01 21.38 -1.85
N TYR A 138 -11.85 20.97 -2.80
CA TYR A 138 -12.30 21.84 -3.88
C TYR A 138 -13.13 23.02 -3.34
N ASN A 139 -12.65 24.24 -3.61
CA ASN A 139 -13.21 25.52 -3.16
C ASN A 139 -13.49 25.57 -1.64
N ARG A 140 -12.76 24.77 -0.87
CA ARG A 140 -12.83 24.80 0.61
C ARG A 140 -11.52 25.30 1.19
N PRO A 141 -11.57 26.29 2.08
CA PRO A 141 -10.36 26.79 2.72
C PRO A 141 -9.77 25.74 3.68
N TYR A 142 -8.50 25.46 3.50
CA TYR A 142 -7.68 24.69 4.44
C TYR A 142 -6.62 25.61 5.03
N LYS A 143 -6.61 25.77 6.35
CA LYS A 143 -5.72 26.73 7.05
C LYS A 143 -5.77 28.17 6.50
N GLY A 144 -6.94 28.59 6.01
CA GLY A 144 -7.15 29.94 5.50
C GLY A 144 -6.91 30.12 4.00
N GLU A 145 -6.49 29.08 3.29
CA GLU A 145 -6.21 29.14 1.85
C GLU A 145 -7.02 28.08 1.09
N VAL A 146 -7.52 28.41 -0.10
CA VAL A 146 -8.14 27.46 -1.01
C VAL A 146 -7.03 26.75 -1.79
N ILE A 147 -6.84 25.46 -1.50
CA ILE A 147 -5.77 24.66 -2.13
C ILE A 147 -6.18 24.22 -3.53
N ILE A 148 -7.42 23.76 -3.71
CA ILE A 148 -7.95 23.37 -5.02
C ILE A 148 -9.04 24.37 -5.42
N ASP A 149 -8.64 25.32 -6.24
CA ASP A 149 -9.53 26.28 -6.90
C ASP A 149 -10.04 25.73 -8.24
N ASP A 150 -10.83 26.53 -8.97
CA ASP A 150 -11.38 26.16 -10.28
C ASP A 150 -10.28 25.87 -11.30
N THR A 151 -9.17 26.61 -11.25
CA THR A 151 -8.04 26.45 -12.17
C THR A 151 -7.34 25.12 -11.95
N LEU A 152 -7.00 24.81 -10.69
CA LEU A 152 -6.36 23.55 -10.35
C LEU A 152 -7.30 22.36 -10.56
N LYS A 153 -8.61 22.53 -10.25
CA LYS A 153 -9.62 21.51 -10.52
C LYS A 153 -9.69 21.16 -12.01
N ALA A 154 -9.71 22.15 -12.89
CA ALA A 154 -9.72 21.91 -14.34
C ALA A 154 -8.45 21.17 -14.81
N ALA A 155 -7.28 21.53 -14.28
CA ALA A 155 -6.03 20.84 -14.58
C ALA A 155 -6.04 19.37 -14.09
N ILE A 156 -6.59 19.11 -12.91
CA ILE A 156 -6.78 17.75 -12.38
C ILE A 156 -7.73 16.95 -13.29
N ASP A 157 -8.84 17.55 -13.74
CA ASP A 157 -9.79 16.86 -14.61
C ASP A 157 -9.16 16.51 -15.96
N ASP A 158 -8.35 17.42 -16.55
CA ASP A 158 -7.64 17.14 -17.78
C ASP A 158 -6.56 16.06 -17.60
N TYR A 159 -5.88 16.04 -16.46
CA TYR A 159 -4.95 14.97 -16.11
C TYR A 159 -5.66 13.61 -16.07
N TYR A 160 -6.83 13.52 -15.40
CA TYR A 160 -7.58 12.26 -15.30
C TYR A 160 -8.23 11.82 -16.61
N LYS A 161 -8.56 12.72 -17.53
CA LYS A 161 -8.95 12.33 -18.90
C LYS A 161 -7.84 11.56 -19.62
N GLN A 162 -6.59 11.90 -19.32
CA GLN A 162 -5.43 11.26 -19.97
C GLN A 162 -4.96 10.01 -19.24
N TYR A 163 -4.89 10.03 -17.92
CA TYR A 163 -4.25 8.99 -17.10
C TYR A 163 -5.21 8.23 -16.19
N GLY A 164 -6.39 8.76 -15.93
CA GLY A 164 -7.35 8.17 -15.03
C GLY A 164 -8.05 6.94 -15.58
N VAL A 165 -8.62 6.16 -14.69
CA VAL A 165 -9.61 5.13 -15.05
C VAL A 165 -10.97 5.79 -15.28
N ASN A 166 -11.65 5.39 -16.34
CA ASN A 166 -13.01 5.82 -16.65
C ASN A 166 -14.04 5.00 -15.88
#